data_547048e45c5fdb0d85be3ba2752e299c
#
_entry.id   547048e45c5fdb0d85be3ba2752e299c
#
_cell.length_a   1.000
_cell.length_b   1.000
_cell.length_c   1.000
_cell.angle_alpha   90.00
_cell.angle_beta   90.00
_cell.angle_gamma   90.00
#
_symmetry.space_group_name_H-M   'P 1'
#
loop_
_entity.id
_entity.type
_entity.pdbx_description
1 polymer ?
#
loop_
_entity_poly.entity_id
_entity_poly.type
_entity_poly.pdbx_seq_one_letter_code
_entity_poly.pdbx_strand_id
1 'polypeptide(L)'
;MKKSLVLAMAMALGVTASAYAANPFSDVPAGHWAYDAVNKLAAEGVVDGYPDGTYGGDKLMTRYEMAQIVAKAMAKGANVDKLAAEFADELDSLGVRVANLEKKADNVKITGQIRASYRDMDGDTKGNDGRLRTRLFVNGAINEDWTYTGRFENNQYFTNDEAGKNGDDEVKLNLAYVSGQLGGIDVTAGRQDFKLHTGNVVDATFDGISASYGKDVKLSGYVAKAVDSNKWDNSSDAALDDGDRMYAVDLSAKLGVVDSYVTYYKADTKNDNEIWNVGVAVPLVEKLSLKAEYMHGDAAEKGDDNGYVVGLAYGGAKASKVGSWGIYANYFDQPWATYLEQTIDGYAVLPTDTNSAAGDGFEGYEVGANVTLAKNIVAGVKYYDLETREGNKDCQTLWSEVVFTF
;
A
#
# COMPACT_ATOMS: atom_id res chain seq x y z
N MET A 1 5.45 -42.02 5.63
CA MET A 1 5.91 -40.91 4.83
C MET A 1 5.57 -39.52 5.38
N LYS A 2 5.02 -39.37 6.61
CA LYS A 2 4.66 -38.06 7.22
C LYS A 2 5.68 -37.53 8.25
N LYS A 3 6.76 -38.27 8.56
CA LYS A 3 7.78 -37.85 9.54
C LYS A 3 9.01 -37.17 8.92
N SER A 4 9.24 -37.35 7.62
CA SER A 4 10.38 -36.69 6.91
C SER A 4 10.11 -35.27 6.48
N LEU A 5 8.84 -34.88 6.33
CA LEU A 5 8.48 -33.50 5.93
C LEU A 5 8.64 -32.48 7.10
N VAL A 6 8.37 -32.94 8.33
CA VAL A 6 8.54 -32.13 9.54
C VAL A 6 10.02 -31.89 9.86
N LEU A 7 10.89 -32.87 9.57
CA LEU A 7 12.33 -32.73 9.78
C LEU A 7 12.98 -31.82 8.73
N ALA A 8 12.46 -31.80 7.50
CA ALA A 8 12.92 -30.89 6.45
C ALA A 8 12.50 -29.43 6.72
N MET A 9 11.32 -29.19 7.30
CA MET A 9 10.91 -27.85 7.74
C MET A 9 11.70 -27.35 8.97
N ALA A 10 12.09 -28.25 9.87
CA ALA A 10 12.91 -27.87 11.04
C ALA A 10 14.35 -27.50 10.66
N MET A 11 14.87 -28.06 9.55
CA MET A 11 16.21 -27.71 9.07
C MET A 11 16.22 -26.44 8.17
N ALA A 12 15.05 -26.01 7.65
CA ALA A 12 14.93 -24.75 6.93
C ALA A 12 14.78 -23.54 7.87
N LEU A 13 14.47 -23.75 9.14
CA LEU A 13 14.56 -22.77 10.20
C LEU A 13 15.92 -22.87 10.89
N GLY A 14 17.00 -22.76 10.08
CA GLY A 14 18.34 -22.70 10.58
C GLY A 14 18.46 -21.62 11.64
N VAL A 15 18.51 -22.06 12.89
CA VAL A 15 19.10 -21.29 13.97
C VAL A 15 20.56 -21.10 13.55
N THR A 16 20.85 -19.97 12.91
CA THR A 16 22.23 -19.50 12.81
C THR A 16 22.65 -19.19 14.23
N ALA A 17 23.17 -20.19 14.93
CA ALA A 17 24.09 -19.95 16.01
C ALA A 17 25.18 -19.09 15.36
N SER A 18 25.24 -17.82 15.71
CA SER A 18 26.35 -16.95 15.40
C SER A 18 27.56 -17.63 16.04
N ALA A 19 28.29 -18.40 15.24
CA ALA A 19 29.65 -18.78 15.60
C ALA A 19 30.36 -17.43 15.67
N TYR A 20 30.60 -16.91 16.87
CA TYR A 20 31.52 -15.81 17.06
C TYR A 20 32.85 -16.32 16.52
N ALA A 21 33.22 -15.84 15.35
CA ALA A 21 34.53 -16.06 14.80
C ALA A 21 35.50 -15.55 15.86
N ALA A 22 36.52 -16.38 16.18
CA ALA A 22 37.57 -15.95 17.11
C ALA A 22 38.12 -14.61 16.63
N ASN A 23 38.39 -13.69 17.57
CA ASN A 23 38.96 -12.39 17.25
C ASN A 23 40.12 -12.53 16.30
N PRO A 24 40.08 -11.92 15.09
CA PRO A 24 41.15 -12.06 14.12
C PRO A 24 42.48 -11.37 14.54
N PHE A 25 42.46 -10.58 15.62
CA PHE A 25 43.59 -9.76 16.03
C PHE A 25 44.41 -10.36 17.19
N SER A 26 45.70 -10.54 16.99
CA SER A 26 46.57 -11.17 17.95
C SER A 26 46.87 -10.33 19.20
N ASP A 27 46.73 -9.01 19.09
CA ASP A 27 46.99 -8.03 20.15
C ASP A 27 45.77 -7.67 21.01
N VAL A 28 44.60 -8.28 20.74
CA VAL A 28 43.38 -8.12 21.52
C VAL A 28 42.96 -9.49 22.11
N PRO A 29 43.59 -9.93 23.22
CA PRO A 29 43.28 -11.24 23.79
C PRO A 29 41.90 -11.30 24.44
N ALA A 30 41.37 -12.50 24.64
CA ALA A 30 40.01 -12.75 25.15
C ALA A 30 39.72 -12.11 26.51
N GLY A 31 40.71 -11.71 27.30
CA GLY A 31 40.54 -10.99 28.55
C GLY A 31 40.62 -9.46 28.43
N HIS A 32 40.82 -8.93 27.24
CA HIS A 32 40.95 -7.50 27.02
C HIS A 32 39.55 -6.83 27.09
N TRP A 33 39.44 -5.69 27.71
CA TRP A 33 38.16 -4.97 27.93
C TRP A 33 37.43 -4.64 26.61
N ALA A 34 38.17 -4.47 25.53
CA ALA A 34 37.60 -4.14 24.20
C ALA A 34 37.34 -5.36 23.30
N TYR A 35 37.64 -6.60 23.79
CA TYR A 35 37.58 -7.82 22.98
C TYR A 35 36.26 -8.00 22.22
N ASP A 36 35.13 -7.93 22.92
CA ASP A 36 33.81 -8.14 22.33
C ASP A 36 33.45 -7.04 21.32
N ALA A 37 33.78 -5.78 21.64
CA ALA A 37 33.49 -4.64 20.77
C ALA A 37 34.31 -4.71 19.47
N VAL A 38 35.61 -4.99 19.57
CA VAL A 38 36.53 -5.11 18.42
C VAL A 38 36.14 -6.32 17.57
N ASN A 39 35.82 -7.45 18.20
CA ASN A 39 35.38 -8.66 17.49
C ASN A 39 34.09 -8.42 16.71
N LYS A 40 33.13 -7.72 17.32
CA LYS A 40 31.88 -7.35 16.66
C LYS A 40 32.14 -6.43 15.44
N LEU A 41 32.95 -5.38 15.61
CA LEU A 41 33.27 -4.45 14.52
C LEU A 41 34.04 -5.13 13.38
N ALA A 42 34.92 -6.11 13.70
CA ALA A 42 35.63 -6.90 12.70
C ALA A 42 34.65 -7.85 11.97
N ALA A 43 33.76 -8.53 12.70
CA ALA A 43 32.75 -9.41 12.11
C ALA A 43 31.77 -8.66 11.21
N GLU A 44 31.45 -7.42 11.54
CA GLU A 44 30.65 -6.52 10.73
C GLU A 44 31.42 -5.90 9.54
N GLY A 45 32.75 -6.11 9.47
CA GLY A 45 33.62 -5.56 8.42
C GLY A 45 33.79 -4.04 8.49
N VAL A 46 33.62 -3.44 9.66
CA VAL A 46 33.89 -2.03 9.92
C VAL A 46 35.39 -1.78 10.17
N VAL A 47 36.04 -2.75 10.82
CA VAL A 47 37.47 -2.71 11.15
C VAL A 47 38.18 -3.93 10.53
N ASP A 48 39.26 -3.71 9.80
CA ASP A 48 40.04 -4.79 9.17
C ASP A 48 41.34 -5.13 9.92
N GLY A 49 41.81 -4.22 10.79
CA GLY A 49 43.13 -4.31 11.43
C GLY A 49 44.25 -4.02 10.44
N TYR A 50 45.48 -4.35 10.87
CA TYR A 50 46.69 -4.18 10.07
C TYR A 50 47.09 -5.48 9.37
N PRO A 51 47.92 -5.41 8.29
CA PRO A 51 48.35 -6.60 7.55
C PRO A 51 49.17 -7.62 8.38
N ASP A 52 49.70 -7.19 9.52
CA ASP A 52 50.41 -8.04 10.46
C ASP A 52 49.50 -8.86 11.40
N GLY A 53 48.19 -8.76 11.23
CA GLY A 53 47.21 -9.45 12.04
C GLY A 53 46.95 -8.80 13.41
N THR A 54 47.28 -7.50 13.57
CA THR A 54 47.05 -6.75 14.79
C THR A 54 45.91 -5.75 14.60
N TYR A 55 45.20 -5.39 15.70
CA TYR A 55 44.28 -4.29 15.76
C TYR A 55 44.97 -2.94 15.92
N GLY A 56 46.11 -2.92 16.62
CA GLY A 56 46.97 -1.76 16.82
C GLY A 56 46.37 -0.71 17.76
N GLY A 57 45.68 -1.13 18.82
CA GLY A 57 44.99 -0.24 19.76
C GLY A 57 45.85 0.85 20.41
N ASP A 58 47.16 0.63 20.51
CA ASP A 58 48.13 1.57 21.02
C ASP A 58 48.79 2.47 19.98
N LYS A 59 48.50 2.22 18.68
CA LYS A 59 49.06 3.01 17.56
C LYS A 59 48.30 4.29 17.35
N LEU A 60 48.99 5.38 17.04
CA LEU A 60 48.37 6.62 16.58
C LEU A 60 47.72 6.35 15.21
N MET A 61 46.41 6.57 15.11
CA MET A 61 45.65 6.44 13.88
C MET A 61 45.75 7.73 13.07
N THR A 62 45.98 7.61 11.76
CA THR A 62 45.92 8.75 10.86
C THR A 62 44.48 9.16 10.59
N ARG A 63 44.23 10.43 10.16
CA ARG A 63 42.91 10.89 9.74
C ARG A 63 42.34 10.05 8.60
N TYR A 64 43.16 9.61 7.66
CA TYR A 64 42.75 8.73 6.55
C TYR A 64 42.30 7.32 7.01
N GLU A 65 42.97 6.72 7.97
CA GLU A 65 42.54 5.45 8.57
C GLU A 65 41.23 5.59 9.31
N MET A 66 41.01 6.69 10.04
CA MET A 66 39.75 6.98 10.69
C MET A 66 38.64 7.22 9.65
N ALA A 67 38.93 7.97 8.57
CA ALA A 67 37.98 8.20 7.50
C ALA A 67 37.55 6.90 6.80
N GLN A 68 38.48 5.92 6.61
CA GLN A 68 38.09 4.59 6.11
C GLN A 68 37.13 3.84 7.02
N ILE A 69 37.36 3.90 8.34
CA ILE A 69 36.44 3.29 9.32
C ILE A 69 35.07 3.96 9.28
N VAL A 70 35.05 5.30 9.22
CA VAL A 70 33.80 6.08 9.09
C VAL A 70 33.08 5.69 7.80
N ALA A 71 33.75 5.61 6.67
CA ALA A 71 33.18 5.18 5.39
C ALA A 71 32.53 3.81 5.45
N LYS A 72 33.23 2.84 6.07
CA LYS A 72 32.70 1.48 6.25
C LYS A 72 31.50 1.44 7.18
N ALA A 73 31.53 2.19 8.30
CA ALA A 73 30.41 2.31 9.21
C ALA A 73 29.18 2.92 8.53
N MET A 74 29.37 3.95 7.69
CA MET A 74 28.32 4.54 6.86
C MET A 74 27.72 3.52 5.89
N ALA A 75 28.56 2.79 5.17
CA ALA A 75 28.13 1.74 4.23
C ALA A 75 27.33 0.62 4.90
N LYS A 76 27.45 0.45 6.22
CA LYS A 76 26.68 -0.50 7.04
C LYS A 76 25.45 0.12 7.69
N GLY A 77 25.14 1.38 7.37
CA GLY A 77 23.95 2.09 7.88
C GLY A 77 24.09 2.64 9.31
N ALA A 78 25.31 2.77 9.81
CA ALA A 78 25.55 3.41 11.11
C ALA A 78 25.35 4.92 10.98
N ASN A 79 24.67 5.53 11.98
CA ASN A 79 24.59 6.98 12.08
C ASN A 79 25.92 7.55 12.59
N VAL A 80 26.73 8.08 11.67
CA VAL A 80 28.03 8.68 11.94
C VAL A 80 28.13 10.12 11.40
N ASP A 81 27.02 10.83 11.27
CA ASP A 81 26.91 12.15 10.63
C ASP A 81 27.94 13.16 11.13
N LYS A 82 28.20 13.21 12.44
CA LYS A 82 29.19 14.09 13.04
C LYS A 82 30.63 13.73 12.62
N LEU A 83 30.94 12.43 12.55
CA LEU A 83 32.24 11.97 12.11
C LEU A 83 32.40 12.15 10.59
N ALA A 84 31.35 11.91 9.82
CA ALA A 84 31.36 12.16 8.39
C ALA A 84 31.63 13.62 8.06
N ALA A 85 31.05 14.56 8.82
CA ALA A 85 31.33 16.00 8.70
C ALA A 85 32.76 16.35 9.09
N GLU A 86 33.29 15.75 10.17
CA GLU A 86 34.68 16.01 10.65
C GLU A 86 35.73 15.49 9.67
N PHE A 87 35.48 14.37 8.98
CA PHE A 87 36.40 13.73 8.04
C PHE A 87 36.00 13.92 6.57
N ALA A 88 35.24 14.97 6.26
CA ALA A 88 34.71 15.22 4.92
C ALA A 88 35.80 15.30 3.83
N ASP A 89 36.90 15.98 4.10
CA ASP A 89 38.01 16.17 3.18
C ASP A 89 38.76 14.84 2.89
N GLU A 90 38.95 14.03 3.91
CA GLU A 90 39.61 12.73 3.77
C GLU A 90 38.69 11.74 3.07
N LEU A 91 37.38 11.75 3.36
CA LEU A 91 36.39 10.94 2.68
C LEU A 91 36.32 11.27 1.18
N ASP A 92 36.32 12.55 0.82
CA ASP A 92 36.37 12.99 -0.58
C ASP A 92 37.66 12.56 -1.27
N SER A 93 38.80 12.69 -0.59
CA SER A 93 40.11 12.26 -1.09
C SER A 93 40.21 10.75 -1.29
N LEU A 94 39.50 9.96 -0.51
CA LEU A 94 39.39 8.49 -0.66
C LEU A 94 38.44 8.06 -1.79
N GLY A 95 37.85 9.04 -2.52
CA GLY A 95 36.84 8.80 -3.53
C GLY A 95 35.52 8.31 -2.97
N VAL A 96 35.38 8.39 -1.63
CA VAL A 96 34.13 8.08 -0.94
C VAL A 96 33.15 9.24 -1.15
N ARG A 97 32.63 9.31 -2.35
CA ARG A 97 31.50 10.22 -2.71
C ARG A 97 30.21 9.71 -2.08
N VAL A 98 30.25 9.42 -0.75
CA VAL A 98 29.16 8.74 -0.07
C VAL A 98 27.88 9.55 -0.13
N ALA A 99 27.92 10.84 0.12
CA ALA A 99 26.74 11.69 0.06
C ALA A 99 26.18 11.92 -1.37
N ASN A 100 27.05 11.90 -2.39
CA ASN A 100 26.62 12.07 -3.78
C ASN A 100 26.35 10.74 -4.50
N LEU A 101 26.95 9.63 -4.05
CA LEU A 101 26.65 8.30 -4.57
C LEU A 101 25.36 7.74 -3.96
N GLU A 102 25.11 7.95 -2.69
CA GLU A 102 23.81 7.62 -2.09
C GLU A 102 22.68 8.44 -2.72
N LYS A 103 22.85 9.75 -2.92
CA LYS A 103 21.88 10.58 -3.67
C LYS A 103 21.72 10.17 -5.15
N LYS A 104 22.72 9.56 -5.78
CA LYS A 104 22.67 9.14 -7.19
C LYS A 104 22.43 7.64 -7.38
N ALA A 105 22.84 6.79 -6.45
CA ALA A 105 22.60 5.36 -6.53
C ALA A 105 21.13 4.99 -6.20
N ASP A 106 20.43 5.83 -5.42
CA ASP A 106 19.05 5.62 -4.99
C ASP A 106 18.03 6.52 -5.71
N ASN A 107 18.34 7.05 -6.88
CA ASN A 107 17.36 7.81 -7.66
C ASN A 107 16.16 6.95 -8.12
N VAL A 108 16.32 5.63 -8.15
CA VAL A 108 15.24 4.69 -8.47
C VAL A 108 15.14 3.64 -7.38
N LYS A 109 14.01 3.63 -6.70
CA LYS A 109 13.66 2.63 -5.68
C LYS A 109 12.58 1.70 -6.22
N ILE A 110 12.84 0.40 -6.12
CA ILE A 110 11.88 -0.64 -6.47
C ILE A 110 11.32 -1.24 -5.19
N THR A 111 10.00 -1.31 -5.10
CA THR A 111 9.28 -2.01 -4.03
C THR A 111 8.24 -2.92 -4.66
N GLY A 112 7.72 -3.86 -3.91
CA GLY A 112 6.77 -4.80 -4.48
C GLY A 112 5.70 -5.27 -3.50
N GLN A 113 4.62 -5.77 -4.10
CA GLN A 113 3.54 -6.42 -3.40
C GLN A 113 3.11 -7.67 -4.17
N ILE A 114 3.04 -8.80 -3.48
CA ILE A 114 2.42 -10.02 -3.99
C ILE A 114 1.20 -10.29 -3.12
N ARG A 115 0.03 -10.49 -3.74
CA ARG A 115 -1.21 -10.85 -3.06
C ARG A 115 -1.73 -12.18 -3.60
N ALA A 116 -1.74 -13.21 -2.76
CA ALA A 116 -2.48 -14.42 -3.01
C ALA A 116 -3.87 -14.26 -2.37
N SER A 117 -4.92 -14.42 -3.15
CA SER A 117 -6.30 -14.27 -2.68
C SER A 117 -7.18 -15.43 -3.19
N TYR A 118 -8.18 -15.76 -2.40
CA TYR A 118 -9.23 -16.70 -2.76
C TYR A 118 -10.58 -16.08 -2.41
N ARG A 119 -11.51 -16.15 -3.35
CA ARG A 119 -12.88 -15.70 -3.21
C ARG A 119 -13.82 -16.86 -3.47
N ASP A 120 -14.80 -17.01 -2.60
CA ASP A 120 -15.89 -17.96 -2.72
C ASP A 120 -17.21 -17.22 -2.60
N MET A 121 -18.13 -17.47 -3.52
CA MET A 121 -19.40 -16.76 -3.66
C MET A 121 -20.54 -17.74 -3.64
N ASP A 122 -21.58 -17.41 -2.88
CA ASP A 122 -22.84 -18.16 -2.80
C ASP A 122 -24.03 -17.19 -2.85
N GLY A 123 -25.23 -17.70 -3.09
CA GLY A 123 -26.44 -16.93 -3.29
C GLY A 123 -26.92 -16.98 -4.73
N ASP A 124 -27.40 -15.87 -5.26
CA ASP A 124 -27.81 -15.77 -6.66
C ASP A 124 -26.63 -15.79 -7.62
N THR A 125 -25.47 -15.36 -7.19
CA THR A 125 -24.21 -15.55 -7.91
C THR A 125 -23.34 -16.57 -7.20
N LYS A 126 -22.87 -17.58 -7.93
CA LYS A 126 -22.02 -18.66 -7.40
C LYS A 126 -20.72 -18.74 -8.19
N GLY A 127 -19.67 -19.07 -7.49
CA GLY A 127 -18.38 -19.32 -8.11
C GLY A 127 -17.23 -19.11 -7.14
N ASN A 128 -16.05 -19.44 -7.61
CA ASN A 128 -14.84 -19.16 -6.84
C ASN A 128 -13.72 -18.70 -7.73
N ASP A 129 -12.82 -17.87 -7.22
CA ASP A 129 -11.58 -17.55 -7.89
C ASP A 129 -10.39 -17.52 -6.92
N GLY A 130 -9.29 -18.11 -7.36
CA GLY A 130 -8.00 -18.01 -6.69
C GLY A 130 -7.04 -17.20 -7.55
N ARG A 131 -6.51 -16.08 -7.03
CA ARG A 131 -5.69 -15.14 -7.79
C ARG A 131 -4.36 -14.85 -7.10
N LEU A 132 -3.29 -14.83 -7.89
CA LEU A 132 -2.01 -14.24 -7.51
C LEU A 132 -1.84 -12.93 -8.27
N ARG A 133 -1.81 -11.81 -7.55
CA ARG A 133 -1.51 -10.50 -8.11
C ARG A 133 -0.10 -10.08 -7.72
N THR A 134 0.73 -9.76 -8.71
CA THR A 134 2.06 -9.21 -8.51
C THR A 134 2.08 -7.75 -8.93
N ARG A 135 2.58 -6.87 -8.06
CA ARG A 135 2.79 -5.45 -8.32
C ARG A 135 4.22 -5.07 -8.02
N LEU A 136 4.88 -4.40 -8.96
CA LEU A 136 6.19 -3.80 -8.78
C LEU A 136 6.06 -2.29 -8.95
N PHE A 137 6.50 -1.55 -7.96
CA PHE A 137 6.53 -0.09 -7.99
C PHE A 137 7.94 0.39 -8.28
N VAL A 138 8.08 1.26 -9.25
CA VAL A 138 9.33 1.94 -9.60
C VAL A 138 9.16 3.41 -9.25
N ASN A 139 9.89 3.87 -8.24
CA ASN A 139 9.85 5.25 -7.78
C ASN A 139 11.18 5.91 -8.12
N GLY A 140 11.14 6.97 -8.94
CA GLY A 140 12.31 7.72 -9.38
C GLY A 140 12.30 9.15 -8.84
N ALA A 141 13.36 9.57 -8.14
CA ALA A 141 13.53 10.97 -7.79
C ALA A 141 13.93 11.76 -9.07
N ILE A 142 13.11 12.71 -9.49
CA ILE A 142 13.39 13.59 -10.62
C ILE A 142 14.32 14.72 -10.13
N ASN A 143 13.96 15.33 -9.02
CA ASN A 143 14.76 16.33 -8.29
C ASN A 143 14.34 16.34 -6.81
N GLU A 144 14.68 17.38 -6.06
CA GLU A 144 14.37 17.49 -4.62
C GLU A 144 12.87 17.58 -4.32
N ASP A 145 12.07 18.12 -5.26
CA ASP A 145 10.63 18.38 -5.08
C ASP A 145 9.74 17.40 -5.86
N TRP A 146 10.27 16.69 -6.86
CA TRP A 146 9.48 15.90 -7.79
C TRP A 146 9.93 14.45 -7.86
N THR A 147 8.95 13.56 -7.86
CA THR A 147 9.13 12.10 -8.01
C THR A 147 8.29 11.57 -9.16
N TYR A 148 8.77 10.52 -9.80
CA TYR A 148 8.01 9.67 -10.72
C TYR A 148 7.63 8.36 -10.02
N THR A 149 6.41 7.88 -10.24
CA THR A 149 5.96 6.56 -9.81
C THR A 149 5.37 5.80 -10.99
N GLY A 150 5.89 4.60 -11.22
CA GLY A 150 5.32 3.62 -12.13
C GLY A 150 4.91 2.36 -11.37
N ARG A 151 3.82 1.69 -11.77
CA ARG A 151 3.39 0.40 -11.23
C ARG A 151 3.20 -0.60 -12.36
N PHE A 152 3.95 -1.69 -12.32
CA PHE A 152 3.74 -2.85 -13.16
C PHE A 152 2.88 -3.86 -12.42
N GLU A 153 1.88 -4.40 -13.09
CA GLU A 153 0.97 -5.38 -12.51
C GLU A 153 0.78 -6.57 -13.44
N ASN A 154 0.67 -7.76 -12.84
CA ASN A 154 0.28 -9.01 -13.49
C ASN A 154 -0.64 -9.80 -12.55
N ASN A 155 -1.67 -10.40 -13.11
CA ASN A 155 -2.63 -11.26 -12.40
C ASN A 155 -2.59 -12.66 -12.99
N GLN A 156 -2.50 -13.67 -12.13
CA GLN A 156 -2.60 -15.09 -12.48
C GLN A 156 -3.76 -15.70 -11.70
N TYR A 157 -4.58 -16.53 -12.36
CA TYR A 157 -5.72 -17.21 -11.74
C TYR A 157 -5.40 -18.70 -11.61
N PHE A 158 -5.62 -19.27 -10.42
CA PHE A 158 -5.35 -20.69 -10.13
C PHE A 158 -6.59 -21.56 -10.18
N THR A 159 -7.73 -20.97 -9.85
CA THR A 159 -9.03 -21.60 -9.95
C THR A 159 -9.89 -20.72 -10.83
N ASN A 160 -10.63 -21.31 -11.70
CA ASN A 160 -11.50 -20.56 -12.58
C ASN A 160 -12.62 -21.45 -13.07
N ASP A 161 -13.80 -21.25 -12.51
CA ASP A 161 -15.03 -21.89 -13.01
C ASP A 161 -15.59 -21.16 -14.25
N GLU A 162 -15.06 -19.97 -14.58
CA GLU A 162 -15.39 -19.26 -15.81
C GLU A 162 -14.40 -19.59 -16.92
N ALA A 163 -14.86 -20.24 -17.95
CA ALA A 163 -14.04 -20.56 -19.12
C ALA A 163 -13.37 -19.31 -19.70
N GLY A 164 -12.05 -19.28 -19.73
CA GLY A 164 -11.26 -18.30 -20.46
C GLY A 164 -10.40 -17.33 -19.64
N LYS A 165 -10.41 -17.35 -18.31
CA LYS A 165 -9.53 -16.50 -17.51
C LYS A 165 -8.28 -17.25 -17.04
N ASN A 166 -7.28 -17.33 -17.89
CA ASN A 166 -5.98 -17.93 -17.54
C ASN A 166 -5.01 -16.95 -16.83
N GLY A 167 -5.45 -15.71 -16.59
CA GLY A 167 -4.61 -14.63 -16.09
C GLY A 167 -4.12 -13.69 -17.20
N ASP A 168 -3.32 -12.71 -16.83
CA ASP A 168 -2.72 -11.78 -17.77
C ASP A 168 -1.50 -12.44 -18.45
N ASP A 169 -1.50 -12.53 -19.76
CA ASP A 169 -0.32 -12.98 -20.54
C ASP A 169 0.78 -11.91 -20.54
N GLU A 170 0.47 -10.67 -20.17
CA GLU A 170 1.35 -9.53 -20.22
C GLU A 170 1.49 -8.84 -18.84
N VAL A 171 2.61 -8.16 -18.66
CA VAL A 171 2.80 -7.25 -17.53
C VAL A 171 2.35 -5.85 -17.96
N LYS A 172 1.34 -5.31 -17.31
CA LYS A 172 0.81 -3.98 -17.62
C LYS A 172 1.46 -2.90 -16.78
N LEU A 173 1.88 -1.79 -17.42
CA LEU A 173 2.20 -0.55 -16.71
C LEU A 173 0.87 0.18 -16.45
N ASN A 174 0.29 -0.06 -15.27
CA ASN A 174 -1.04 0.47 -14.97
C ASN A 174 -1.03 1.76 -14.14
N LEU A 175 0.12 2.21 -13.61
CA LEU A 175 0.31 3.57 -13.11
C LEU A 175 1.57 4.18 -13.71
N ALA A 176 1.50 5.47 -14.04
CA ALA A 176 2.63 6.26 -14.53
C ALA A 176 2.34 7.75 -14.27
N TYR A 177 2.84 8.30 -13.18
CA TYR A 177 2.59 9.69 -12.80
C TYR A 177 3.81 10.34 -12.18
N VAL A 178 3.81 11.65 -12.20
CA VAL A 178 4.73 12.50 -11.45
C VAL A 178 3.99 13.18 -10.31
N SER A 179 4.64 13.33 -9.17
CA SER A 179 4.12 14.08 -8.02
C SER A 179 5.19 14.98 -7.44
N GLY A 180 4.79 16.15 -6.97
CA GLY A 180 5.72 17.12 -6.39
C GLY A 180 5.02 18.37 -5.90
N GLN A 181 5.82 19.38 -5.54
CA GLN A 181 5.32 20.65 -5.04
C GLN A 181 5.59 21.79 -6.03
N LEU A 182 4.59 22.64 -6.22
CA LEU A 182 4.68 23.85 -7.02
C LEU A 182 4.18 25.04 -6.19
N GLY A 183 5.11 25.87 -5.66
CA GLY A 183 4.75 27.04 -4.86
C GLY A 183 3.93 26.70 -3.60
N GLY A 184 4.16 25.53 -2.97
CA GLY A 184 3.45 25.08 -1.78
C GLY A 184 2.13 24.34 -2.07
N ILE A 185 1.78 24.15 -3.33
CA ILE A 185 0.68 23.30 -3.79
C ILE A 185 1.25 21.93 -4.13
N ASP A 186 0.69 20.86 -3.55
CA ASP A 186 1.00 19.49 -3.94
C ASP A 186 0.29 19.19 -5.27
N VAL A 187 1.03 18.68 -6.25
CA VAL A 187 0.51 18.38 -7.59
C VAL A 187 0.86 16.93 -7.95
N THR A 188 -0.11 16.21 -8.51
CA THR A 188 0.11 14.90 -9.13
C THR A 188 -0.47 14.91 -10.54
N ALA A 189 0.27 14.39 -11.51
CA ALA A 189 -0.16 14.37 -12.92
C ALA A 189 0.26 13.08 -13.61
N GLY A 190 -0.66 12.47 -14.34
CA GLY A 190 -0.48 11.22 -15.08
C GLY A 190 -1.50 10.16 -14.72
N ARG A 191 -1.19 8.90 -15.06
CA ARG A 191 -2.03 7.75 -14.73
C ARG A 191 -1.82 7.35 -13.28
N GLN A 192 -2.85 7.48 -12.45
CA GLN A 192 -2.81 7.28 -11.01
C GLN A 192 -4.07 6.57 -10.50
N ASP A 193 -3.97 5.89 -9.35
CA ASP A 193 -5.14 5.42 -8.63
C ASP A 193 -5.85 6.64 -8.02
N PHE A 194 -7.14 6.71 -8.25
CA PHE A 194 -8.00 7.74 -7.67
C PHE A 194 -8.90 7.09 -6.64
N LYS A 195 -8.58 7.34 -5.39
CA LYS A 195 -9.35 6.90 -4.23
C LYS A 195 -9.38 8.01 -3.20
N LEU A 196 -10.54 8.60 -2.98
CA LEU A 196 -10.71 9.55 -1.89
C LEU A 196 -11.33 8.86 -0.67
N HIS A 197 -10.78 9.17 0.49
CA HIS A 197 -11.24 8.71 1.79
C HIS A 197 -11.36 7.17 1.89
N THR A 198 -12.57 6.64 1.94
CA THR A 198 -12.82 5.19 2.01
C THR A 198 -12.84 4.53 0.64
N GLY A 199 -13.10 5.30 -0.42
CA GLY A 199 -13.27 4.81 -1.79
C GLY A 199 -14.68 4.27 -2.08
N ASN A 200 -15.65 4.54 -1.21
CA ASN A 200 -17.02 4.08 -1.41
C ASN A 200 -17.74 4.78 -2.58
N VAL A 201 -17.27 5.96 -2.99
CA VAL A 201 -17.78 6.65 -4.20
C VAL A 201 -16.99 6.24 -5.43
N VAL A 202 -15.67 6.26 -5.34
CA VAL A 202 -14.80 5.90 -6.46
C VAL A 202 -13.46 5.38 -5.96
N ASP A 203 -13.00 4.29 -6.56
CA ASP A 203 -11.65 3.74 -6.41
C ASP A 203 -11.24 3.09 -7.73
N ALA A 204 -10.70 3.89 -8.63
CA ALA A 204 -10.39 3.48 -9.99
C ALA A 204 -9.07 4.12 -10.46
N THR A 205 -8.60 3.69 -11.63
CA THR A 205 -7.41 4.25 -12.26
C THR A 205 -7.82 5.32 -13.27
N PHE A 206 -7.17 6.49 -13.20
CA PHE A 206 -7.46 7.64 -14.06
C PHE A 206 -6.20 8.23 -14.67
N ASP A 207 -6.33 8.80 -15.86
CA ASP A 207 -5.39 9.74 -16.44
C ASP A 207 -5.83 11.15 -16.05
N GLY A 208 -5.04 11.85 -15.22
CA GLY A 208 -5.51 13.14 -14.72
C GLY A 208 -4.47 13.95 -13.97
N ILE A 209 -4.97 15.04 -13.42
CA ILE A 209 -4.22 15.97 -12.60
C ILE A 209 -4.99 16.21 -11.30
N SER A 210 -4.27 16.19 -10.20
CA SER A 210 -4.76 16.65 -8.90
C SER A 210 -3.86 17.73 -8.34
N ALA A 211 -4.47 18.67 -7.63
CA ALA A 211 -3.76 19.71 -6.90
C ALA A 211 -4.37 19.88 -5.51
N SER A 212 -3.55 20.04 -4.48
CA SER A 212 -4.03 20.22 -3.12
C SER A 212 -3.21 21.23 -2.34
N TYR A 213 -3.87 21.94 -1.43
CA TYR A 213 -3.26 22.95 -0.58
C TYR A 213 -3.81 22.88 0.84
N GLY A 214 -2.93 23.05 1.82
CA GLY A 214 -3.28 23.04 3.23
C GLY A 214 -2.74 21.82 3.99
N LYS A 215 -2.93 21.80 5.29
CA LYS A 215 -2.48 20.72 6.20
C LYS A 215 -3.64 20.18 7.04
N ASP A 216 -3.95 20.84 8.17
CA ASP A 216 -5.06 20.43 9.05
C ASP A 216 -6.42 20.70 8.39
N VAL A 217 -6.51 21.72 7.56
CA VAL A 217 -7.60 21.96 6.60
C VAL A 217 -6.97 21.92 5.21
N LYS A 218 -7.43 21.01 4.39
CA LYS A 218 -6.90 20.75 3.06
C LYS A 218 -7.99 20.87 2.01
N LEU A 219 -7.74 21.71 1.01
CA LEU A 219 -8.56 21.79 -0.18
C LEU A 219 -7.85 21.07 -1.32
N SER A 220 -8.57 20.21 -2.04
CA SER A 220 -8.04 19.46 -3.17
C SER A 220 -8.98 19.57 -4.37
N GLY A 221 -8.41 19.61 -5.57
CA GLY A 221 -9.14 19.60 -6.83
C GLY A 221 -8.59 18.53 -7.76
N TYR A 222 -9.48 17.90 -8.52
CA TYR A 222 -9.15 16.77 -9.40
C TYR A 222 -9.83 16.94 -10.75
N VAL A 223 -9.09 16.65 -11.81
CA VAL A 223 -9.60 16.55 -13.17
C VAL A 223 -9.03 15.26 -13.75
N ALA A 224 -9.88 14.33 -14.07
CA ALA A 224 -9.47 12.98 -14.42
C ALA A 224 -10.32 12.41 -15.57
N LYS A 225 -9.73 11.47 -16.30
CA LYS A 225 -10.37 10.69 -17.35
C LYS A 225 -10.24 9.21 -16.96
N ALA A 226 -11.35 8.51 -16.89
CA ALA A 226 -11.40 7.08 -16.58
C ALA A 226 -10.62 6.26 -17.60
N VAL A 227 -9.82 5.31 -17.13
CA VAL A 227 -9.05 4.39 -17.95
C VAL A 227 -9.06 3.02 -17.28
N ASP A 228 -9.20 1.97 -18.08
CA ASP A 228 -9.24 0.59 -17.61
C ASP A 228 -10.32 0.42 -16.51
N SER A 229 -11.48 1.11 -16.73
CA SER A 229 -12.65 0.90 -15.89
C SER A 229 -12.90 -0.60 -15.89
N ASN A 230 -12.98 -1.19 -14.70
CA ASN A 230 -13.26 -2.61 -14.61
C ASN A 230 -14.57 -2.83 -15.32
N LYS A 231 -14.54 -3.58 -16.42
CA LYS A 231 -15.72 -3.97 -17.20
C LYS A 231 -16.55 -5.01 -16.43
N TRP A 232 -16.88 -4.69 -15.21
CA TRP A 232 -17.96 -5.32 -14.50
C TRP A 232 -19.20 -4.66 -15.08
N ASP A 233 -19.81 -5.39 -15.96
CA ASP A 233 -20.98 -5.11 -16.72
C ASP A 233 -21.71 -3.80 -16.30
N ASN A 234 -21.29 -2.70 -16.96
CA ASN A 234 -21.82 -1.37 -16.70
C ASN A 234 -23.23 -1.28 -17.31
N SER A 235 -24.16 -2.01 -16.73
CA SER A 235 -25.57 -1.88 -17.07
C SER A 235 -26.18 -0.59 -16.49
N SER A 236 -25.47 0.09 -15.56
CA SER A 236 -25.97 1.34 -15.01
C SER A 236 -25.42 2.55 -15.79
N ASP A 237 -26.32 3.41 -16.20
CA ASP A 237 -26.01 4.66 -16.90
C ASP A 237 -25.26 5.69 -16.01
N ALA A 238 -25.02 5.38 -14.71
CA ALA A 238 -24.28 6.20 -13.77
C ALA A 238 -22.84 5.75 -13.52
N ALA A 239 -22.48 4.54 -13.94
CA ALA A 239 -21.11 4.06 -13.80
C ALA A 239 -20.18 4.75 -14.82
N LEU A 240 -18.88 4.81 -14.48
CA LEU A 240 -17.85 5.35 -15.36
C LEU A 240 -17.50 4.34 -16.45
N ASP A 241 -17.50 4.80 -17.68
CA ASP A 241 -16.95 4.11 -18.84
C ASP A 241 -15.55 4.63 -19.18
N ASP A 242 -14.77 3.81 -19.90
CA ASP A 242 -13.47 4.24 -20.43
C ASP A 242 -13.61 5.49 -21.28
N GLY A 243 -12.94 6.54 -20.85
CA GLY A 243 -12.95 7.83 -21.53
C GLY A 243 -13.81 8.89 -20.86
N ASP A 244 -14.68 8.52 -19.92
CA ASP A 244 -15.48 9.47 -19.15
C ASP A 244 -14.60 10.38 -18.31
N ARG A 245 -15.04 11.61 -18.16
CA ARG A 245 -14.35 12.60 -17.35
C ARG A 245 -14.98 12.70 -15.99
N MET A 246 -14.12 12.86 -15.01
CA MET A 246 -14.53 13.13 -13.64
C MET A 246 -13.82 14.37 -13.12
N TYR A 247 -14.57 15.17 -12.37
CA TYR A 247 -14.11 16.32 -11.62
C TYR A 247 -14.45 16.09 -10.15
N ALA A 248 -13.52 16.42 -9.26
CA ALA A 248 -13.84 16.39 -7.84
C ALA A 248 -13.22 17.58 -7.11
N VAL A 249 -13.92 18.05 -6.10
CA VAL A 249 -13.42 19.04 -5.15
C VAL A 249 -13.62 18.48 -3.75
N ASP A 250 -12.56 18.41 -2.99
CA ASP A 250 -12.52 17.87 -1.64
C ASP A 250 -12.07 18.93 -0.64
N LEU A 251 -12.81 19.07 0.42
CA LEU A 251 -12.43 19.82 1.60
C LEU A 251 -12.35 18.86 2.79
N SER A 252 -11.15 18.56 3.22
CA SER A 252 -10.91 17.71 4.39
C SER A 252 -10.34 18.51 5.55
N ALA A 253 -10.72 18.16 6.78
CA ALA A 253 -10.27 18.84 7.98
C ALA A 253 -10.03 17.87 9.13
N LYS A 254 -8.95 18.09 9.86
CA LYS A 254 -8.65 17.42 11.11
C LYS A 254 -9.10 18.30 12.28
N LEU A 255 -10.25 17.99 12.86
CA LEU A 255 -10.87 18.72 13.98
C LEU A 255 -10.53 18.02 15.30
N GLY A 256 -9.36 18.32 15.84
CA GLY A 256 -8.83 17.63 17.02
C GLY A 256 -8.49 16.17 16.71
N VAL A 257 -9.27 15.22 17.21
CA VAL A 257 -9.10 13.78 16.95
C VAL A 257 -10.02 13.26 15.83
N VAL A 258 -10.91 14.10 15.32
CA VAL A 258 -11.89 13.76 14.29
C VAL A 258 -11.35 14.16 12.92
N ASP A 259 -11.24 13.21 12.02
CA ASP A 259 -11.03 13.49 10.61
C ASP A 259 -12.40 13.63 9.93
N SER A 260 -12.61 14.71 9.19
CA SER A 260 -13.87 15.03 8.52
C SER A 260 -13.62 15.52 7.09
N TYR A 261 -14.60 15.32 6.22
CA TYR A 261 -14.49 15.76 4.84
C TYR A 261 -15.86 16.01 4.19
N VAL A 262 -15.83 16.83 3.17
CA VAL A 262 -16.93 17.03 2.21
C VAL A 262 -16.32 16.99 0.82
N THR A 263 -16.79 16.09 -0.02
CA THR A 263 -16.34 15.95 -1.39
C THR A 263 -17.53 16.09 -2.34
N TYR A 264 -17.36 16.86 -3.38
CA TYR A 264 -18.26 16.92 -4.53
C TYR A 264 -17.60 16.26 -5.71
N TYR A 265 -18.32 15.36 -6.36
CA TYR A 265 -17.91 14.69 -7.60
C TYR A 265 -18.89 15.07 -8.70
N LYS A 266 -18.36 15.25 -9.90
CA LYS A 266 -19.13 15.33 -11.14
C LYS A 266 -18.48 14.43 -12.17
N ALA A 267 -19.25 13.51 -12.72
CA ALA A 267 -18.80 12.59 -13.77
C ALA A 267 -19.66 12.77 -15.02
N ASP A 268 -18.98 12.94 -16.15
CA ASP A 268 -19.62 13.02 -17.47
C ASP A 268 -19.99 11.58 -17.93
N THR A 269 -20.76 10.87 -17.09
CA THR A 269 -21.37 9.59 -17.41
C THR A 269 -22.55 9.80 -18.35
N LYS A 270 -23.17 8.73 -18.80
CA LYS A 270 -24.34 8.84 -19.69
C LYS A 270 -25.48 9.69 -19.12
N ASN A 271 -25.60 9.78 -17.78
CA ASN A 271 -26.61 10.56 -17.08
C ASN A 271 -26.06 11.76 -16.28
N ASP A 272 -24.82 12.20 -16.56
CA ASP A 272 -24.18 13.35 -15.87
C ASP A 272 -24.28 13.24 -14.34
N ASN A 273 -23.67 12.23 -13.74
CA ASN A 273 -23.79 11.94 -12.31
C ASN A 273 -23.06 12.97 -11.44
N GLU A 274 -23.74 13.56 -10.48
CA GLU A 274 -23.21 14.44 -9.46
C GLU A 274 -23.39 13.80 -8.07
N ILE A 275 -22.31 13.75 -7.26
CA ILE A 275 -22.36 13.12 -5.94
C ILE A 275 -21.73 14.03 -4.89
N TRP A 276 -22.47 14.24 -3.80
CA TRP A 276 -21.95 14.80 -2.56
C TRP A 276 -21.64 13.67 -1.60
N ASN A 277 -20.43 13.68 -1.05
CA ASN A 277 -20.00 12.74 -0.02
C ASN A 277 -19.51 13.49 1.22
N VAL A 278 -20.09 13.20 2.36
CA VAL A 278 -19.72 13.78 3.64
C VAL A 278 -19.37 12.67 4.60
N GLY A 279 -18.19 12.74 5.21
CA GLY A 279 -17.75 11.69 6.08
C GLY A 279 -16.94 12.15 7.29
N VAL A 280 -16.92 11.27 8.28
CA VAL A 280 -16.17 11.45 9.52
C VAL A 280 -15.48 10.14 9.94
N ALA A 281 -14.29 10.26 10.52
CA ALA A 281 -13.62 9.17 11.20
C ALA A 281 -13.25 9.62 12.63
N VAL A 282 -13.73 8.87 13.62
CA VAL A 282 -13.63 9.22 15.03
C VAL A 282 -12.99 8.08 15.82
N PRO A 283 -11.85 8.28 16.48
CA PRO A 283 -11.37 7.35 17.49
C PRO A 283 -12.28 7.44 18.74
N LEU A 284 -12.98 6.36 19.04
CA LEU A 284 -13.91 6.29 20.19
C LEU A 284 -13.15 6.05 21.49
N VAL A 285 -12.25 5.06 21.46
CA VAL A 285 -11.31 4.70 22.54
C VAL A 285 -10.02 4.18 21.93
N GLU A 286 -9.02 3.85 22.75
CA GLU A 286 -7.78 3.28 22.26
C GLU A 286 -8.06 2.07 21.33
N LYS A 287 -7.59 2.13 20.10
CA LYS A 287 -7.74 1.12 19.05
C LYS A 287 -9.15 0.93 18.46
N LEU A 288 -10.19 1.56 18.98
CA LEU A 288 -11.54 1.48 18.41
C LEU A 288 -11.85 2.78 17.67
N SER A 289 -12.22 2.68 16.40
CA SER A 289 -12.62 3.81 15.57
C SER A 289 -13.97 3.57 14.91
N LEU A 290 -14.72 4.66 14.76
CA LEU A 290 -15.97 4.74 13.98
C LEU A 290 -15.68 5.52 12.71
N LYS A 291 -16.19 5.04 11.58
CA LYS A 291 -16.30 5.80 10.34
C LYS A 291 -17.75 5.87 9.94
N ALA A 292 -18.18 7.01 9.44
CA ALA A 292 -19.52 7.18 8.91
C ALA A 292 -19.44 8.10 7.69
N GLU A 293 -20.16 7.73 6.64
CA GLU A 293 -20.28 8.47 5.39
C GLU A 293 -21.74 8.57 5.01
N TYR A 294 -22.10 9.71 4.47
CA TYR A 294 -23.38 9.97 3.82
C TYR A 294 -23.09 10.44 2.40
N MET A 295 -23.81 9.88 1.45
CA MET A 295 -23.70 10.21 0.03
C MET A 295 -25.07 10.62 -0.50
N HIS A 296 -25.08 11.63 -1.36
CA HIS A 296 -26.26 12.08 -2.09
C HIS A 296 -25.88 12.21 -3.56
N GLY A 297 -26.51 11.43 -4.41
CA GLY A 297 -26.29 11.43 -5.86
C GLY A 297 -27.46 12.07 -6.61
N ASP A 298 -27.21 12.67 -7.74
CA ASP A 298 -28.20 13.32 -8.61
C ASP A 298 -28.07 12.79 -10.05
N ALA A 299 -28.20 11.46 -10.19
CA ALA A 299 -28.18 10.83 -11.50
C ALA A 299 -29.50 10.11 -11.82
N ALA A 300 -30.43 10.07 -10.89
CA ALA A 300 -31.58 9.20 -10.98
C ALA A 300 -32.81 9.92 -11.52
N GLU A 301 -33.28 9.54 -12.69
CA GLU A 301 -34.65 9.81 -13.06
C GLU A 301 -35.66 9.03 -12.18
N LYS A 302 -35.20 7.96 -11.50
CA LYS A 302 -36.00 7.10 -10.62
C LYS A 302 -35.08 6.40 -9.62
N GLY A 303 -35.38 6.48 -8.35
CA GLY A 303 -34.68 5.76 -7.29
C GLY A 303 -34.36 6.61 -6.08
N ASP A 304 -33.70 6.00 -5.11
CA ASP A 304 -33.20 6.65 -3.92
C ASP A 304 -31.82 7.24 -4.20
N ASP A 305 -31.65 8.51 -3.87
CA ASP A 305 -30.42 9.28 -4.13
C ASP A 305 -29.52 9.33 -2.90
N ASN A 306 -29.92 8.73 -1.80
CA ASN A 306 -29.24 8.87 -0.52
C ASN A 306 -28.69 7.54 -0.05
N GLY A 307 -27.39 7.51 0.18
CA GLY A 307 -26.70 6.33 0.69
C GLY A 307 -25.88 6.65 1.93
N TYR A 308 -25.54 5.63 2.68
CA TYR A 308 -24.65 5.75 3.82
C TYR A 308 -23.83 4.48 4.04
N VAL A 309 -22.64 4.69 4.61
CA VAL A 309 -21.78 3.60 5.08
C VAL A 309 -21.35 3.90 6.50
N VAL A 310 -21.49 2.91 7.38
CA VAL A 310 -21.07 3.02 8.77
C VAL A 310 -20.14 1.85 9.10
N GLY A 311 -18.96 2.15 9.64
CA GLY A 311 -17.96 1.15 9.95
C GLY A 311 -17.36 1.31 11.34
N LEU A 312 -17.13 0.18 12.01
CA LEU A 312 -16.39 0.08 13.26
C LEU A 312 -15.13 -0.76 13.02
N ALA A 313 -14.00 -0.30 13.54
CA ALA A 313 -12.75 -1.04 13.45
C ALA A 313 -12.01 -1.02 14.79
N TYR A 314 -11.52 -2.19 15.19
CA TYR A 314 -10.68 -2.36 16.37
C TYR A 314 -9.30 -2.86 15.99
N GLY A 315 -8.26 -2.12 16.35
CA GLY A 315 -6.88 -2.46 16.04
C GLY A 315 -6.55 -2.31 14.56
N GLY A 316 -5.79 -3.25 14.04
CA GLY A 316 -5.34 -3.33 12.64
C GLY A 316 -3.97 -4.01 12.51
N ALA A 317 -3.81 -4.84 11.48
CA ALA A 317 -2.52 -5.42 11.15
C ALA A 317 -1.57 -4.32 10.65
N LYS A 318 -0.36 -4.30 11.18
CA LYS A 318 0.74 -3.43 10.74
C LYS A 318 1.85 -4.32 10.20
N ALA A 319 2.15 -4.26 8.92
CA ALA A 319 3.11 -5.13 8.25
C ALA A 319 4.50 -5.15 8.93
N SER A 320 4.90 -4.04 9.55
CA SER A 320 6.16 -3.94 10.31
C SER A 320 6.12 -4.58 11.69
N LYS A 321 4.92 -4.92 12.24
CA LYS A 321 4.74 -5.40 13.62
C LYS A 321 4.09 -6.77 13.64
N VAL A 322 4.89 -7.82 13.75
CA VAL A 322 4.43 -9.22 13.86
C VAL A 322 3.46 -9.39 15.03
N GLY A 323 2.37 -10.12 14.80
CA GLY A 323 1.32 -10.36 15.79
C GLY A 323 0.34 -9.18 15.97
N SER A 324 0.50 -8.07 15.26
CA SER A 324 -0.55 -7.04 15.24
C SER A 324 -1.75 -7.56 14.46
N TRP A 325 -2.95 -7.26 14.95
CA TRP A 325 -4.20 -7.74 14.38
C TRP A 325 -5.32 -6.71 14.53
N GLY A 326 -6.37 -6.89 13.77
CA GLY A 326 -7.58 -6.11 13.88
C GLY A 326 -8.79 -6.84 13.37
N ILE A 327 -9.96 -6.33 13.78
CA ILE A 327 -11.27 -6.74 13.30
C ILE A 327 -12.06 -5.51 12.93
N TYR A 328 -12.97 -5.65 11.98
CA TYR A 328 -13.83 -4.54 11.57
C TYR A 328 -15.17 -5.05 11.05
N ALA A 329 -16.15 -4.18 11.05
CA ALA A 329 -17.44 -4.41 10.43
C ALA A 329 -17.91 -3.12 9.76
N ASN A 330 -18.49 -3.22 8.57
CA ASN A 330 -19.12 -2.14 7.83
C ASN A 330 -20.56 -2.54 7.50
N TYR A 331 -21.44 -1.57 7.52
CA TYR A 331 -22.77 -1.67 6.94
C TYR A 331 -22.89 -0.67 5.80
N PHE A 332 -23.42 -1.13 4.69
CA PHE A 332 -23.61 -0.39 3.46
C PHE A 332 -25.09 -0.26 3.16
N ASP A 333 -25.50 0.90 2.71
CA ASP A 333 -26.77 1.17 2.05
C ASP A 333 -26.45 2.19 0.97
N GLN A 334 -26.18 1.72 -0.24
CA GLN A 334 -25.68 2.51 -1.35
C GLN A 334 -26.55 2.32 -2.59
N PRO A 335 -27.51 3.24 -2.83
CA PRO A 335 -28.15 3.35 -4.13
C PRO A 335 -27.14 3.57 -5.25
N TRP A 336 -27.45 3.11 -6.44
CA TRP A 336 -26.56 3.21 -7.59
C TRP A 336 -26.11 4.65 -7.96
N ALA A 337 -26.94 5.66 -7.66
CA ALA A 337 -26.60 7.07 -7.86
C ALA A 337 -25.50 7.59 -6.91
N THR A 338 -25.14 6.84 -5.86
CA THR A 338 -24.22 7.29 -4.81
C THR A 338 -22.78 6.85 -5.00
N TYR A 339 -22.48 6.15 -6.09
CA TYR A 339 -21.11 5.74 -6.42
C TYR A 339 -20.88 5.74 -7.93
N LEU A 340 -19.63 5.87 -8.33
CA LEU A 340 -19.18 5.90 -9.72
C LEU A 340 -18.48 4.59 -10.11
N GLU A 341 -17.59 4.11 -9.27
CA GLU A 341 -16.93 2.82 -9.41
C GLU A 341 -16.49 2.33 -8.03
N GLN A 342 -16.95 1.17 -7.62
CA GLN A 342 -16.73 0.65 -6.30
C GLN A 342 -15.59 -0.33 -6.18
N THR A 343 -15.09 -0.49 -4.95
CA THR A 343 -13.97 -1.37 -4.63
C THR A 343 -14.21 -2.34 -3.51
N ILE A 344 -15.46 -2.59 -3.15
CA ILE A 344 -15.72 -3.71 -2.24
C ILE A 344 -15.64 -5.03 -3.00
N ASP A 345 -14.90 -5.99 -2.43
CA ASP A 345 -14.69 -7.28 -3.09
C ASP A 345 -15.97 -8.15 -3.19
N GLY A 346 -16.99 -7.84 -2.38
CA GLY A 346 -18.28 -8.54 -2.38
C GLY A 346 -19.25 -8.05 -3.45
N TYR A 347 -19.33 -6.76 -3.67
CA TYR A 347 -20.28 -6.17 -4.62
C TYR A 347 -20.00 -6.54 -6.07
N ALA A 348 -18.74 -6.65 -6.46
CA ALA A 348 -18.31 -6.98 -7.82
C ALA A 348 -18.93 -8.29 -8.38
N VAL A 349 -19.72 -8.98 -7.58
CA VAL A 349 -20.27 -10.30 -7.87
C VAL A 349 -21.78 -10.36 -7.77
N LEU A 350 -22.43 -9.25 -7.46
CA LEU A 350 -23.89 -9.20 -7.50
C LEU A 350 -24.36 -9.38 -8.95
N PRO A 351 -25.32 -10.28 -9.20
CA PRO A 351 -25.80 -10.54 -10.54
C PRO A 351 -26.44 -9.26 -11.10
N THR A 352 -25.88 -8.76 -12.17
CA THR A 352 -26.50 -7.72 -12.95
C THR A 352 -27.63 -8.34 -13.76
N ASP A 353 -28.87 -7.97 -13.46
CA ASP A 353 -29.97 -8.36 -14.32
C ASP A 353 -29.91 -7.49 -15.59
N THR A 354 -29.56 -8.10 -16.70
CA THR A 354 -29.50 -7.44 -18.00
C THR A 354 -30.83 -6.83 -18.45
N ASN A 355 -31.90 -7.04 -17.68
CA ASN A 355 -33.23 -6.48 -17.92
C ASN A 355 -33.63 -5.34 -16.95
N SER A 356 -32.89 -5.08 -15.89
CA SER A 356 -33.10 -3.88 -15.09
C SER A 356 -32.27 -2.75 -15.67
N ALA A 357 -32.94 -1.80 -16.27
CA ALA A 357 -32.35 -0.66 -16.97
C ALA A 357 -31.68 0.39 -16.06
N ALA A 358 -31.52 0.10 -14.78
CA ALA A 358 -30.81 0.90 -13.80
C ALA A 358 -30.14 -0.04 -12.81
N GLY A 359 -28.86 0.20 -12.49
CA GLY A 359 -28.21 -0.50 -11.40
C GLY A 359 -28.95 -0.27 -10.09
N ASP A 360 -29.28 -1.34 -9.39
CA ASP A 360 -30.17 -1.27 -8.20
C ASP A 360 -29.47 -0.69 -6.96
N GLY A 361 -28.15 -0.55 -6.99
CA GLY A 361 -27.39 -0.33 -5.76
C GLY A 361 -27.40 -1.58 -4.88
N PHE A 362 -26.90 -1.47 -3.69
CA PHE A 362 -26.78 -2.60 -2.77
C PHE A 362 -26.89 -2.16 -1.31
N GLU A 363 -27.27 -3.11 -0.46
CA GLU A 363 -27.21 -2.97 0.99
C GLU A 363 -26.68 -4.25 1.63
N GLY A 364 -26.28 -4.17 2.87
CA GLY A 364 -25.77 -5.29 3.64
C GLY A 364 -24.51 -5.00 4.44
N TYR A 365 -23.81 -6.02 4.82
CA TYR A 365 -22.67 -5.85 5.72
C TYR A 365 -21.41 -6.60 5.26
N GLU A 366 -20.28 -6.09 5.75
CA GLU A 366 -18.97 -6.71 5.71
C GLU A 366 -18.48 -6.92 7.14
N VAL A 367 -17.86 -8.06 7.41
CA VAL A 367 -17.07 -8.29 8.60
C VAL A 367 -15.71 -8.82 8.20
N GLY A 368 -14.65 -8.34 8.84
CA GLY A 368 -13.31 -8.74 8.47
C GLY A 368 -12.33 -8.77 9.64
N ALA A 369 -11.26 -9.53 9.44
CA ALA A 369 -10.14 -9.61 10.36
C ALA A 369 -8.82 -9.66 9.58
N ASN A 370 -7.77 -9.13 10.18
CA ASN A 370 -6.43 -9.20 9.62
C ASN A 370 -5.37 -9.41 10.72
N VAL A 371 -4.24 -10.00 10.34
CA VAL A 371 -3.13 -10.27 11.26
C VAL A 371 -1.80 -10.25 10.51
N THR A 372 -0.76 -9.69 11.13
CA THR A 372 0.61 -9.76 10.63
C THR A 372 1.28 -11.06 11.09
N LEU A 373 1.45 -11.99 10.17
CA LEU A 373 2.03 -13.31 10.42
C LEU A 373 3.55 -13.26 10.61
N ALA A 374 4.21 -12.47 9.77
CA ALA A 374 5.64 -12.18 9.83
C ALA A 374 5.87 -10.74 9.35
N LYS A 375 7.06 -10.18 9.54
CA LYS A 375 7.38 -8.86 9.01
C LYS A 375 7.08 -8.80 7.52
N ASN A 376 6.27 -7.83 7.09
CA ASN A 376 5.83 -7.62 5.72
C ASN A 376 4.93 -8.74 5.13
N ILE A 377 4.35 -9.59 5.99
CA ILE A 377 3.39 -10.63 5.58
C ILE A 377 2.11 -10.47 6.41
N VAL A 378 1.03 -10.08 5.75
CA VAL A 378 -0.29 -9.84 6.37
C VAL A 378 -1.31 -10.79 5.79
N ALA A 379 -2.02 -11.51 6.64
CA ALA A 379 -3.18 -12.31 6.26
C ALA A 379 -4.47 -11.57 6.62
N GLY A 380 -5.50 -11.74 5.80
CA GLY A 380 -6.82 -11.17 5.98
C GLY A 380 -7.92 -12.12 5.57
N VAL A 381 -9.08 -11.97 6.20
CA VAL A 381 -10.32 -12.63 5.81
C VAL A 381 -11.46 -11.62 5.92
N LYS A 382 -12.41 -11.68 4.97
CA LYS A 382 -13.59 -10.83 4.91
C LYS A 382 -14.78 -11.70 4.54
N TYR A 383 -15.90 -11.39 5.12
CA TYR A 383 -17.19 -11.96 4.74
C TYR A 383 -18.15 -10.82 4.45
N TYR A 384 -18.80 -10.92 3.30
CA TYR A 384 -19.84 -10.01 2.85
C TYR A 384 -21.16 -10.78 2.77
N ASP A 385 -22.21 -10.11 3.18
CA ASP A 385 -23.60 -10.53 2.97
C ASP A 385 -24.35 -9.32 2.46
N LEU A 386 -24.52 -9.30 1.15
CA LEU A 386 -25.03 -8.15 0.41
C LEU A 386 -26.23 -8.57 -0.42
N GLU A 387 -27.19 -7.66 -0.55
CA GLU A 387 -28.32 -7.81 -1.45
C GLU A 387 -28.50 -6.57 -2.31
N THR A 388 -29.09 -6.75 -3.49
CA THR A 388 -29.49 -5.62 -4.35
C THR A 388 -30.73 -4.96 -3.76
N ARG A 389 -30.77 -3.62 -3.79
CA ARG A 389 -31.87 -2.85 -3.18
C ARG A 389 -33.22 -3.07 -3.88
N GLU A 390 -33.26 -3.31 -5.18
CA GLU A 390 -34.49 -3.45 -5.97
C GLU A 390 -34.75 -4.86 -6.47
N GLY A 391 -33.80 -5.74 -6.51
CA GLY A 391 -33.93 -7.07 -7.10
C GLY A 391 -34.10 -8.19 -6.10
N ASN A 392 -33.90 -7.94 -4.81
CA ASN A 392 -33.84 -8.94 -3.73
C ASN A 392 -32.90 -10.12 -4.10
N LYS A 393 -31.81 -9.81 -4.81
CA LYS A 393 -30.78 -10.78 -5.14
C LYS A 393 -29.69 -10.71 -4.10
N ASP A 394 -29.37 -11.85 -3.52
CA ASP A 394 -28.38 -11.95 -2.47
C ASP A 394 -27.06 -12.54 -2.98
N CYS A 395 -25.97 -12.09 -2.40
CA CYS A 395 -24.63 -12.61 -2.64
C CYS A 395 -23.82 -12.62 -1.35
N GLN A 396 -23.48 -13.82 -0.89
CA GLN A 396 -22.53 -14.00 0.17
C GLN A 396 -21.14 -14.21 -0.44
N THR A 397 -20.16 -13.47 0.06
CA THR A 397 -18.78 -13.58 -0.43
C THR A 397 -17.83 -13.83 0.72
N LEU A 398 -17.10 -14.92 0.68
CA LEU A 398 -15.94 -15.14 1.54
C LEU A 398 -14.67 -14.79 0.77
N TRP A 399 -13.96 -13.76 1.23
CA TRP A 399 -12.67 -13.37 0.70
C TRP A 399 -11.57 -13.70 1.71
N SER A 400 -10.49 -14.31 1.24
CA SER A 400 -9.28 -14.53 2.03
C SER A 400 -8.05 -14.12 1.24
N GLU A 401 -7.05 -13.56 1.93
CA GLU A 401 -5.83 -13.12 1.28
C GLU A 401 -4.60 -13.22 2.16
N VAL A 402 -3.45 -13.35 1.51
CA VAL A 402 -2.14 -13.13 2.12
C VAL A 402 -1.36 -12.16 1.23
N VAL A 403 -0.90 -11.07 1.86
CA VAL A 403 -0.17 -10.00 1.19
C VAL A 403 1.27 -9.98 1.67
N PHE A 404 2.19 -10.05 0.73
CA PHE A 404 3.64 -9.93 0.93
C PHE A 404 4.08 -8.57 0.39
N THR A 405 4.88 -7.81 1.15
CA THR A 405 5.46 -6.52 0.72
C THR A 405 6.98 -6.55 0.88
N PHE A 406 7.71 -5.95 -0.05
CA PHE A 406 9.19 -5.90 -0.04
C PHE A 406 9.72 -4.62 -0.69
#